data_ab2f0763fe0006c71a01c432f4971a00
#
_entry.id   ab2f0763fe0006c71a01c432f4971a00
#
_cell.length_a   1.000
_cell.length_b   1.000
_cell.length_c   1.000
_cell.angle_alpha   90.00
_cell.angle_beta   90.00
_cell.angle_gamma   90.00
#
_symmetry.space_group_name_H-M   'P 1'
#
loop_
_entity.id
_entity.type
_entity.pdbx_description
1 polymer ?
#
loop_
_entity_poly.entity_id
_entity_poly.type
_entity_poly.pdbx_seq_one_letter_code
_entity_poly.pdbx_strand_id
1 'polypeptide(L)'
;FKQKTAYEIASCLVGSEMCIRDRLSSCLRAMKKNLSIPLTVKCRIGVDEYEGDEFLNNFISSLSSEGIDTFFIHARKAISGLDTKRNRSIPPLKYESVYRVKENHPDLKIIINGGIDEMIKCQNHLSYVDGVMLGRKVYADPTFLLEVDQGIYEENNANCFDMGMKAYMEYILALENPKDVNRAITHLVQVIKKISFSKEIRKQLLLNVRNNNRDLKNIFTDFQEDLLLKSQSQNP
;
A
#
# COMPACT_ATOMS: atom_id res chain seq x y z
N PHE A 1 13.08 -23.97 -1.49
CA PHE A 1 11.81 -23.66 -0.85
C PHE A 1 11.19 -22.48 -1.57
N LYS A 2 10.13 -22.69 -2.36
CA LYS A 2 9.38 -21.59 -2.97
C LYS A 2 8.52 -20.98 -1.88
N GLN A 3 8.83 -19.76 -1.49
CA GLN A 3 8.07 -19.00 -0.50
C GLN A 3 6.66 -18.77 -1.05
N LYS A 4 5.65 -19.41 -0.46
CA LYS A 4 4.25 -19.16 -0.83
C LYS A 4 3.89 -17.74 -0.44
N THR A 5 3.23 -17.02 -1.33
CA THR A 5 2.74 -15.68 -1.03
C THR A 5 1.65 -15.75 0.05
N ALA A 6 1.44 -14.65 0.78
CA ALA A 6 0.36 -14.56 1.77
C ALA A 6 -1.03 -14.92 1.19
N TYR A 7 -1.21 -14.77 -0.11
CA TYR A 7 -2.42 -15.14 -0.85
C TYR A 7 -2.57 -16.67 -1.01
N GLU A 8 -1.48 -17.39 -1.26
CA GLU A 8 -1.50 -18.86 -1.34
C GLU A 8 -1.71 -19.49 0.04
N ILE A 9 -1.30 -18.82 1.11
CA ILE A 9 -1.60 -19.22 2.49
C ILE A 9 -3.09 -19.00 2.80
N ALA A 10 -3.68 -17.87 2.36
CA ALA A 10 -5.09 -17.57 2.57
C ALA A 10 -6.02 -18.55 1.81
N SER A 11 -5.67 -19.00 0.60
CA SER A 11 -6.46 -19.95 -0.17
C SER A 11 -6.38 -21.40 0.37
N CYS A 12 -5.36 -21.73 1.17
CA CYS A 12 -5.26 -23.01 1.86
C CYS A 12 -6.11 -23.09 3.15
N LEU A 13 -6.74 -21.99 3.56
CA LEU A 13 -7.52 -21.87 4.80
C LEU A 13 -9.03 -22.06 4.58
N VAL A 14 -9.46 -22.55 3.44
CA VAL A 14 -10.86 -22.94 3.19
C VAL A 14 -11.11 -24.30 3.82
N GLY A 15 -11.46 -24.26 5.09
CA GLY A 15 -11.90 -25.39 5.92
C GLY A 15 -12.99 -24.90 6.88
N SER A 16 -13.59 -25.77 7.69
CA SER A 16 -14.59 -25.34 8.65
C SER A 16 -14.07 -24.17 9.51
N GLU A 17 -14.93 -23.22 9.80
CA GLU A 17 -14.61 -21.96 10.51
C GLU A 17 -13.76 -22.16 11.77
N MET A 18 -14.00 -23.23 12.51
CA MET A 18 -13.27 -23.58 13.71
C MET A 18 -11.83 -24.04 13.42
N CYS A 19 -11.60 -24.81 12.35
CA CYS A 19 -10.26 -25.28 11.99
C CYS A 19 -9.34 -24.14 11.50
N ILE A 20 -9.89 -23.09 10.89
CA ILE A 20 -9.14 -21.92 10.42
C ILE A 20 -8.63 -21.12 11.63
N ARG A 21 -9.50 -20.85 12.58
CA ARG A 21 -9.16 -20.10 13.81
C ARG A 21 -8.07 -20.80 14.61
N ASP A 22 -8.23 -22.10 14.88
CA ASP A 22 -7.29 -22.89 15.67
C ASP A 22 -5.90 -22.98 15.03
N ARG A 23 -5.85 -23.14 13.70
CA ARG A 23 -4.58 -23.11 12.95
C ARG A 23 -3.92 -21.75 12.98
N LEU A 24 -4.67 -20.69 12.80
CA LEU A 24 -4.14 -19.34 12.82
C LEU A 24 -3.62 -18.97 14.22
N SER A 25 -4.37 -19.29 15.27
CA SER A 25 -3.92 -19.11 16.65
C SER A 25 -2.64 -19.91 16.94
N SER A 26 -2.55 -21.15 16.46
CA SER A 26 -1.34 -21.97 16.61
C SER A 26 -0.14 -21.37 15.87
N CYS A 27 -0.35 -20.83 14.65
CA CYS A 27 0.68 -20.12 13.89
C CYS A 27 1.15 -18.87 14.62
N LEU A 28 0.22 -18.05 15.12
CA LEU A 28 0.55 -16.81 15.85
C LEU A 28 1.35 -17.10 17.11
N ARG A 29 0.97 -18.12 17.90
CA ARG A 29 1.73 -18.57 19.07
C ARG A 29 3.15 -19.00 18.71
N ALA A 30 3.31 -19.78 17.62
CA ALA A 30 4.63 -20.19 17.14
C ALA A 30 5.48 -19.01 16.65
N MET A 31 4.88 -18.05 15.95
CA MET A 31 5.57 -16.83 15.52
C MET A 31 6.00 -15.98 16.70
N LYS A 32 5.14 -15.74 17.68
CA LYS A 32 5.46 -14.96 18.90
C LYS A 32 6.60 -15.54 19.72
N LYS A 33 6.74 -16.87 19.75
CA LYS A 33 7.88 -17.52 20.44
C LYS A 33 9.22 -17.25 19.78
N ASN A 34 9.23 -16.94 18.47
CA ASN A 34 10.45 -16.83 17.68
C ASN A 34 10.73 -15.39 17.18
N LEU A 35 9.82 -14.45 17.43
CA LEU A 35 9.94 -13.08 16.95
C LEU A 35 9.90 -12.09 18.11
N SER A 36 10.83 -11.13 18.11
CA SER A 36 10.88 -10.00 19.03
C SER A 36 10.20 -8.74 18.51
N ILE A 37 9.73 -8.78 17.25
CA ILE A 37 9.02 -7.66 16.62
C ILE A 37 7.52 -7.80 16.80
N PRO A 38 6.74 -6.70 16.77
CA PRO A 38 5.29 -6.74 16.82
C PRO A 38 4.70 -7.57 15.67
N LEU A 39 3.69 -8.38 15.99
CA LEU A 39 2.90 -9.10 14.99
C LEU A 39 1.60 -8.36 14.72
N THR A 40 1.28 -8.17 13.46
CA THR A 40 0.03 -7.57 13.00
C THR A 40 -0.71 -8.52 12.08
N VAL A 41 -2.02 -8.37 11.98
CA VAL A 41 -2.85 -9.17 11.07
C VAL A 41 -3.44 -8.30 9.99
N LYS A 42 -3.27 -8.72 8.73
CA LYS A 42 -3.98 -8.14 7.60
C LYS A 42 -5.01 -9.12 7.08
N CYS A 43 -6.29 -8.72 7.12
CA CYS A 43 -7.42 -9.56 6.73
C CYS A 43 -8.42 -8.83 5.83
N ARG A 44 -9.47 -9.54 5.42
CA ARG A 44 -10.68 -9.03 4.82
C ARG A 44 -11.86 -9.19 5.77
N ILE A 45 -13.00 -8.57 5.48
CA ILE A 45 -14.20 -8.63 6.31
C ILE A 45 -14.95 -9.97 6.23
N GLY A 46 -14.51 -10.90 5.39
CA GLY A 46 -15.09 -12.22 5.21
C GLY A 46 -14.61 -12.92 3.95
N VAL A 47 -15.07 -14.14 3.73
CA VAL A 47 -14.78 -14.97 2.55
C VAL A 47 -16.02 -15.77 2.18
N ASP A 48 -16.42 -15.69 0.90
CA ASP A 48 -17.59 -16.38 0.34
C ASP A 48 -18.88 -16.15 1.18
N GLU A 49 -19.47 -17.21 1.72
CA GLU A 49 -20.63 -17.17 2.62
C GLU A 49 -20.28 -16.75 4.06
N TYR A 50 -19.02 -16.87 4.46
CA TYR A 50 -18.56 -16.49 5.80
C TYR A 50 -18.33 -14.98 5.87
N GLU A 51 -19.41 -14.25 6.12
CA GLU A 51 -19.40 -12.78 6.23
C GLU A 51 -20.37 -12.31 7.32
N GLY A 52 -20.30 -11.02 7.63
CA GLY A 52 -21.14 -10.37 8.64
C GLY A 52 -20.34 -9.90 9.84
N ASP A 53 -20.98 -9.04 10.61
CA ASP A 53 -20.30 -8.36 11.74
C ASP A 53 -19.93 -9.35 12.86
N GLU A 54 -20.82 -10.29 13.15
CA GLU A 54 -20.55 -11.32 14.17
C GLU A 54 -19.35 -12.19 13.77
N PHE A 55 -19.30 -12.65 12.50
CA PHE A 55 -18.16 -13.42 12.00
C PHE A 55 -16.85 -12.65 12.14
N LEU A 56 -16.83 -11.39 11.70
CA LEU A 56 -15.64 -10.55 11.75
C LEU A 56 -15.22 -10.24 13.18
N ASN A 57 -16.15 -9.89 14.07
CA ASN A 57 -15.86 -9.63 15.48
C ASN A 57 -15.31 -10.88 16.19
N ASN A 58 -15.91 -12.06 15.98
CA ASN A 58 -15.43 -13.31 16.55
C ASN A 58 -14.01 -13.65 16.04
N PHE A 59 -13.71 -13.39 14.78
CA PHE A 59 -12.39 -13.56 14.21
C PHE A 59 -11.36 -12.64 14.88
N ILE A 60 -11.66 -11.35 14.99
CA ILE A 60 -10.79 -10.35 15.63
C ILE A 60 -10.57 -10.68 17.11
N SER A 61 -11.64 -11.01 17.87
CA SER A 61 -11.57 -11.39 19.28
C SER A 61 -10.66 -12.61 19.50
N SER A 62 -10.79 -13.62 18.64
CA SER A 62 -9.98 -14.83 18.73
C SER A 62 -8.48 -14.55 18.54
N LEU A 63 -8.12 -13.67 17.61
CA LEU A 63 -6.71 -13.31 17.37
C LEU A 63 -6.17 -12.32 18.40
N SER A 64 -7.01 -11.43 18.90
CA SER A 64 -6.68 -10.53 19.99
C SER A 64 -6.36 -11.31 21.28
N SER A 65 -7.08 -12.39 21.58
CA SER A 65 -6.77 -13.27 22.72
C SER A 65 -5.40 -13.95 22.62
N GLU A 66 -4.86 -14.09 21.43
CA GLU A 66 -3.48 -14.53 21.18
C GLU A 66 -2.46 -13.36 21.27
N GLY A 67 -2.93 -12.17 21.67
CA GLY A 67 -2.11 -10.97 21.90
C GLY A 67 -1.75 -10.22 20.63
N ILE A 68 -2.60 -10.25 19.61
CA ILE A 68 -2.53 -9.33 18.46
C ILE A 68 -3.34 -8.09 18.83
N ASP A 69 -2.72 -6.93 18.73
CA ASP A 69 -3.30 -5.62 19.04
C ASP A 69 -3.57 -4.74 17.81
N THR A 70 -3.04 -5.11 16.66
CA THR A 70 -3.07 -4.28 15.44
C THR A 70 -3.58 -5.06 14.23
N PHE A 71 -4.66 -4.56 13.63
CA PHE A 71 -5.35 -5.19 12.50
C PHE A 71 -5.50 -4.25 11.32
N PHE A 72 -5.08 -4.70 10.14
CA PHE A 72 -5.31 -4.03 8.86
C PHE A 72 -6.48 -4.72 8.15
N ILE A 73 -7.64 -4.07 8.09
CA ILE A 73 -8.87 -4.68 7.59
C ILE A 73 -9.24 -4.10 6.22
N HIS A 74 -9.19 -4.94 5.18
CA HIS A 74 -9.71 -4.56 3.88
C HIS A 74 -11.24 -4.67 3.89
N ALA A 75 -11.93 -3.54 3.74
CA ALA A 75 -13.39 -3.43 3.82
C ALA A 75 -14.15 -4.12 2.67
N ARG A 76 -13.63 -5.27 2.20
CA ARG A 76 -14.25 -6.15 1.19
C ARG A 76 -14.12 -7.60 1.59
N LYS A 77 -15.13 -8.41 1.31
CA LYS A 77 -14.99 -9.85 1.41
C LYS A 77 -14.11 -10.42 0.28
N ALA A 78 -13.56 -11.58 0.48
CA ALA A 78 -12.97 -12.38 -0.58
C ALA A 78 -14.03 -13.27 -1.23
N ILE A 79 -13.88 -13.55 -2.51
CA ILE A 79 -14.69 -14.55 -3.23
C ILE A 79 -13.71 -15.56 -3.83
N SER A 80 -13.85 -16.83 -3.43
CA SER A 80 -13.03 -17.92 -3.94
C SER A 80 -13.25 -18.09 -5.44
N GLY A 81 -12.19 -18.48 -6.16
CA GLY A 81 -12.26 -18.62 -7.61
C GLY A 81 -12.16 -17.32 -8.42
N LEU A 82 -12.28 -16.15 -7.80
CA LEU A 82 -11.97 -14.90 -8.45
C LEU A 82 -10.46 -14.60 -8.39
N ASP A 83 -9.91 -14.10 -9.51
CA ASP A 83 -8.55 -13.56 -9.52
C ASP A 83 -8.41 -12.32 -8.63
N THR A 84 -7.17 -11.93 -8.35
CA THR A 84 -6.86 -10.80 -7.47
C THR A 84 -7.46 -9.46 -7.96
N LYS A 85 -7.57 -9.25 -9.28
CA LYS A 85 -8.12 -8.01 -9.86
C LYS A 85 -9.63 -7.94 -9.63
N ARG A 86 -10.34 -9.02 -9.90
CA ARG A 86 -11.79 -9.13 -9.70
C ARG A 86 -12.16 -9.06 -8.23
N ASN A 87 -11.42 -9.72 -7.35
CA ASN A 87 -11.59 -9.65 -5.90
C ASN A 87 -11.39 -8.24 -5.31
N ARG A 88 -10.75 -7.31 -6.04
CA ARG A 88 -10.61 -5.91 -5.63
C ARG A 88 -11.68 -4.97 -6.19
N SER A 89 -12.49 -5.44 -7.14
CA SER A 89 -13.49 -4.61 -7.82
C SER A 89 -14.91 -5.10 -7.65
N ILE A 90 -15.15 -6.41 -7.70
CA ILE A 90 -16.52 -6.98 -7.71
C ILE A 90 -17.18 -6.93 -6.33
N PRO A 91 -16.58 -7.43 -5.22
CA PRO A 91 -17.23 -7.34 -3.93
C PRO A 91 -17.36 -5.87 -3.51
N PRO A 92 -18.51 -5.43 -2.97
CA PRO A 92 -18.69 -4.05 -2.51
C PRO A 92 -17.79 -3.73 -1.31
N LEU A 93 -17.46 -2.46 -1.15
CA LEU A 93 -16.82 -1.95 0.06
C LEU A 93 -17.89 -1.79 1.15
N LYS A 94 -17.62 -2.31 2.35
CA LYS A 94 -18.49 -2.23 3.54
C LYS A 94 -17.65 -1.62 4.69
N TYR A 95 -17.50 -0.30 4.70
CA TYR A 95 -16.68 0.40 5.69
C TYR A 95 -17.27 0.31 7.09
N GLU A 96 -18.60 0.34 7.21
CA GLU A 96 -19.33 0.26 8.46
C GLU A 96 -18.99 -1.00 9.26
N SER A 97 -18.74 -2.12 8.59
CA SER A 97 -18.31 -3.36 9.25
C SER A 97 -16.96 -3.19 9.96
N VAL A 98 -16.06 -2.38 9.39
CA VAL A 98 -14.75 -2.08 10.01
C VAL A 98 -14.90 -1.10 11.17
N TYR A 99 -15.79 -0.10 11.05
CA TYR A 99 -16.09 0.84 12.14
C TYR A 99 -16.67 0.12 13.35
N ARG A 100 -17.63 -0.79 13.14
CA ARG A 100 -18.18 -1.63 14.22
C ARG A 100 -17.13 -2.51 14.90
N VAL A 101 -16.11 -2.96 14.18
CA VAL A 101 -14.97 -3.66 14.83
C VAL A 101 -14.26 -2.73 15.80
N LYS A 102 -14.00 -1.47 15.43
CA LYS A 102 -13.36 -0.50 16.32
C LYS A 102 -14.24 -0.15 17.52
N GLU A 103 -15.52 0.01 17.31
CA GLU A 103 -16.52 0.25 18.40
C GLU A 103 -16.53 -0.91 19.41
N ASN A 104 -16.52 -2.16 18.92
CA ASN A 104 -16.55 -3.35 19.76
C ASN A 104 -15.19 -3.68 20.42
N HIS A 105 -14.10 -3.17 19.87
CA HIS A 105 -12.72 -3.40 20.32
C HIS A 105 -11.95 -2.08 20.44
N PRO A 106 -12.33 -1.19 21.36
CA PRO A 106 -11.75 0.17 21.46
C PRO A 106 -10.25 0.18 21.77
N ASP A 107 -9.75 -0.86 22.42
CA ASP A 107 -8.33 -1.00 22.79
C ASP A 107 -7.44 -1.50 21.64
N LEU A 108 -8.03 -2.05 20.58
CA LEU A 108 -7.28 -2.53 19.43
C LEU A 108 -7.01 -1.41 18.42
N LYS A 109 -5.86 -1.48 17.77
CA LYS A 109 -5.51 -0.61 16.64
C LYS A 109 -6.12 -1.16 15.36
N ILE A 110 -7.14 -0.49 14.86
CA ILE A 110 -7.86 -0.88 13.64
C ILE A 110 -7.49 0.07 12.51
N ILE A 111 -6.86 -0.48 11.48
CA ILE A 111 -6.45 0.26 10.28
C ILE A 111 -7.31 -0.18 9.10
N ILE A 112 -8.07 0.76 8.53
CA ILE A 112 -8.95 0.48 7.40
C ILE A 112 -8.19 0.51 6.07
N ASN A 113 -8.58 -0.37 5.15
CA ASN A 113 -8.05 -0.43 3.79
C ASN A 113 -9.18 -0.64 2.78
N GLY A 114 -9.02 -0.11 1.57
CA GLY A 114 -9.89 -0.38 0.43
C GLY A 114 -10.50 0.85 -0.22
N GLY A 115 -10.16 1.12 -1.48
CA GLY A 115 -10.76 2.18 -2.29
C GLY A 115 -10.43 3.61 -1.85
N ILE A 116 -9.47 3.80 -0.95
CA ILE A 116 -9.10 5.10 -0.39
C ILE A 116 -8.04 5.71 -1.30
N ASP A 117 -8.38 6.80 -1.98
CA ASP A 117 -7.60 7.43 -3.04
C ASP A 117 -7.64 8.97 -3.02
N GLU A 118 -8.31 9.55 -2.02
CA GLU A 118 -8.46 10.99 -1.82
C GLU A 118 -8.22 11.35 -0.36
N MET A 119 -7.69 12.54 -0.11
CA MET A 119 -7.38 13.03 1.23
C MET A 119 -8.63 13.11 2.12
N ILE A 120 -9.74 13.60 1.59
CA ILE A 120 -11.00 13.70 2.32
C ILE A 120 -11.51 12.33 2.80
N LYS A 121 -11.28 11.28 1.99
CA LYS A 121 -11.63 9.91 2.41
C LYS A 121 -10.74 9.44 3.56
N CYS A 122 -9.44 9.78 3.54
CA CYS A 122 -8.53 9.47 4.65
C CYS A 122 -9.03 10.12 5.95
N GLN A 123 -9.31 11.41 5.92
CA GLN A 123 -9.80 12.17 7.07
C GLN A 123 -11.13 11.64 7.60
N ASN A 124 -12.07 11.33 6.70
CA ASN A 124 -13.36 10.76 7.10
C ASN A 124 -13.20 9.41 7.80
N HIS A 125 -12.34 8.52 7.31
CA HIS A 125 -12.09 7.23 7.96
C HIS A 125 -11.40 7.37 9.31
N LEU A 126 -10.47 8.32 9.46
CA LEU A 126 -9.76 8.57 10.72
C LEU A 126 -10.69 9.04 11.86
N SER A 127 -11.91 9.49 11.55
CA SER A 127 -12.92 9.78 12.56
C SER A 127 -13.53 8.53 13.22
N TYR A 128 -13.29 7.34 12.64
CA TYR A 128 -13.90 6.08 13.10
C TYR A 128 -12.87 5.01 13.48
N VAL A 129 -11.64 5.09 12.97
CA VAL A 129 -10.60 4.08 13.16
C VAL A 129 -9.24 4.73 13.42
N ASP A 130 -8.27 3.94 13.89
CA ASP A 130 -6.95 4.45 14.30
C ASP A 130 -6.00 4.74 13.13
N GLY A 131 -6.32 4.26 11.93
CA GLY A 131 -5.43 4.48 10.79
C GLY A 131 -6.05 4.09 9.46
N VAL A 132 -5.40 4.57 8.39
CA VAL A 132 -5.80 4.31 7.01
C VAL A 132 -4.62 3.70 6.25
N MET A 133 -4.84 2.54 5.62
CA MET A 133 -3.84 1.91 4.78
C MET A 133 -4.07 2.26 3.31
N LEU A 134 -3.17 3.05 2.76
CA LEU A 134 -3.13 3.37 1.34
C LEU A 134 -2.40 2.27 0.56
N GLY A 135 -2.81 2.02 -0.67
CA GLY A 135 -2.18 1.03 -1.53
C GLY A 135 -1.98 1.54 -2.95
N ARG A 136 -2.91 1.24 -3.84
CA ARG A 136 -2.80 1.55 -5.27
C ARG A 136 -2.62 3.04 -5.59
N LYS A 137 -3.22 3.93 -4.78
CA LYS A 137 -3.07 5.38 -4.96
C LYS A 137 -1.60 5.78 -4.80
N VAL A 138 -0.96 5.40 -3.70
CA VAL A 138 0.44 5.73 -3.43
C VAL A 138 1.39 5.03 -4.41
N TYR A 139 1.08 3.78 -4.81
CA TYR A 139 1.87 3.09 -5.82
C TYR A 139 1.85 3.78 -7.19
N ALA A 140 0.68 4.29 -7.60
CA ALA A 140 0.52 5.03 -8.86
C ALA A 140 0.99 6.49 -8.75
N ASP A 141 0.96 7.05 -7.57
CA ASP A 141 1.21 8.45 -7.28
C ASP A 141 1.82 8.62 -5.88
N PRO A 142 3.12 8.40 -5.73
CA PRO A 142 3.79 8.55 -4.45
C PRO A 142 3.73 9.97 -3.87
N THR A 143 3.54 10.99 -4.74
CA THR A 143 3.44 12.38 -4.29
C THR A 143 2.21 12.64 -3.43
N PHE A 144 1.21 11.76 -3.48
CA PHE A 144 0.05 11.83 -2.60
C PHE A 144 0.45 11.74 -1.11
N LEU A 145 1.59 11.13 -0.78
CA LEU A 145 2.07 11.11 0.60
C LEU A 145 2.44 12.50 1.12
N LEU A 146 2.87 13.43 0.25
CA LEU A 146 3.12 14.83 0.64
C LEU A 146 1.81 15.53 1.05
N GLU A 147 0.70 15.22 0.35
CA GLU A 147 -0.62 15.71 0.73
C GLU A 147 -1.06 15.13 2.10
N VAL A 148 -0.72 13.85 2.35
CA VAL A 148 -1.01 13.18 3.63
C VAL A 148 -0.20 13.78 4.76
N ASP A 149 1.10 14.00 4.56
CA ASP A 149 1.98 14.61 5.57
C ASP A 149 1.49 16.01 5.95
N GLN A 150 1.14 16.81 4.96
CA GLN A 150 0.61 18.16 5.20
C GLN A 150 -0.78 18.13 5.85
N GLY A 151 -1.69 17.27 5.38
CA GLY A 151 -3.11 17.32 5.78
C GLY A 151 -3.45 16.51 7.02
N ILE A 152 -2.58 15.58 7.46
CA ILE A 152 -2.79 14.75 8.66
C ILE A 152 -1.75 15.04 9.73
N TYR A 153 -0.48 15.22 9.33
CA TYR A 153 0.63 15.40 10.29
C TYR A 153 1.08 16.86 10.42
N GLU A 154 0.48 17.78 9.63
CA GLU A 154 0.81 19.20 9.59
C GLU A 154 2.29 19.49 9.27
N GLU A 155 2.95 18.54 8.61
CA GLU A 155 4.36 18.66 8.23
C GLU A 155 4.52 19.46 6.94
N ASN A 156 5.45 20.41 6.94
CA ASN A 156 5.78 21.19 5.74
C ASN A 156 6.94 20.53 4.98
N ASN A 157 6.62 19.82 3.92
CA ASN A 157 7.56 19.05 3.10
C ASN A 157 7.87 19.71 1.75
N ALA A 158 7.99 21.04 1.70
CA ALA A 158 8.13 21.81 0.47
C ALA A 158 9.23 21.30 -0.50
N ASN A 159 10.34 20.79 0.02
CA ASN A 159 11.48 20.30 -0.78
C ASN A 159 11.52 18.75 -0.89
N CYS A 160 10.61 18.03 -0.27
CA CYS A 160 10.68 16.56 -0.23
C CYS A 160 10.51 15.91 -1.59
N PHE A 161 9.74 16.52 -2.50
CA PHE A 161 9.58 16.00 -3.85
C PHE A 161 10.92 16.01 -4.60
N ASP A 162 11.60 17.14 -4.65
CA ASP A 162 12.86 17.29 -5.41
C ASP A 162 13.97 16.42 -4.81
N MET A 163 14.07 16.38 -3.47
CA MET A 163 15.01 15.51 -2.77
C MET A 163 14.72 14.03 -3.05
N GLY A 164 13.48 13.63 -2.99
CA GLY A 164 13.05 12.25 -3.28
C GLY A 164 13.31 11.86 -4.74
N MET A 165 13.05 12.77 -5.68
CA MET A 165 13.33 12.55 -7.11
C MET A 165 14.83 12.39 -7.36
N LYS A 166 15.66 13.25 -6.78
CA LYS A 166 17.12 13.16 -6.87
C LYS A 166 17.62 11.82 -6.32
N ALA A 167 17.22 11.47 -5.11
CA ALA A 167 17.61 10.20 -4.48
C ALA A 167 17.16 8.98 -5.29
N TYR A 168 15.96 9.04 -5.90
CA TYR A 168 15.46 7.94 -6.73
C TYR A 168 16.21 7.80 -8.06
N MET A 169 16.62 8.90 -8.68
CA MET A 169 17.48 8.88 -9.88
C MET A 169 18.88 8.32 -9.56
N GLU A 170 19.47 8.73 -8.43
CA GLU A 170 20.74 8.16 -7.94
C GLU A 170 20.63 6.66 -7.69
N TYR A 171 19.53 6.21 -7.07
CA TYR A 171 19.23 4.78 -6.89
C TYR A 171 19.17 4.03 -8.23
N ILE A 172 18.50 4.59 -9.26
CA ILE A 172 18.43 3.96 -10.58
C ILE A 172 19.82 3.83 -11.21
N LEU A 173 20.65 4.86 -11.07
CA LEU A 173 22.03 4.84 -11.60
C LEU A 173 22.94 3.83 -10.89
N ALA A 174 22.65 3.49 -9.65
CA ALA A 174 23.39 2.50 -8.86
C ALA A 174 22.94 1.05 -9.14
N LEU A 175 21.84 0.82 -9.85
CA LEU A 175 21.37 -0.52 -10.19
C LEU A 175 22.22 -1.16 -11.29
N GLU A 176 22.70 -2.37 -11.03
CA GLU A 176 23.51 -3.15 -11.99
C GLU A 176 22.66 -4.00 -12.95
N ASN A 177 21.53 -4.55 -12.42
CA ASN A 177 20.70 -5.46 -13.20
C ASN A 177 19.77 -4.69 -14.16
N PRO A 178 19.85 -4.90 -15.48
CA PRO A 178 19.04 -4.19 -16.47
C PRO A 178 17.53 -4.34 -16.26
N LYS A 179 17.07 -5.48 -15.75
CA LYS A 179 15.63 -5.70 -15.48
C LYS A 179 15.13 -4.81 -14.34
N ASP A 180 15.96 -4.62 -13.32
CA ASP A 180 15.60 -3.76 -12.19
C ASP A 180 15.68 -2.28 -12.57
N VAL A 181 16.67 -1.89 -13.37
CA VAL A 181 16.75 -0.55 -14.00
C VAL A 181 15.48 -0.26 -14.80
N ASN A 182 15.08 -1.16 -15.70
CA ASN A 182 13.89 -0.98 -16.52
C ASN A 182 12.60 -0.88 -15.70
N ARG A 183 12.49 -1.65 -14.62
CA ARG A 183 11.36 -1.59 -13.69
C ARG A 183 11.33 -0.24 -12.95
N ALA A 184 12.46 0.22 -12.44
CA ALA A 184 12.58 1.48 -11.74
C ALA A 184 12.30 2.68 -12.66
N ILE A 185 12.80 2.69 -13.90
CA ILE A 185 12.48 3.72 -14.91
C ILE A 185 10.98 3.74 -15.21
N THR A 186 10.34 2.57 -15.37
CA THR A 186 8.90 2.49 -15.63
C THR A 186 8.11 3.13 -14.48
N HIS A 187 8.58 2.96 -13.26
CA HIS A 187 7.98 3.59 -12.07
C HIS A 187 8.20 5.11 -12.08
N LEU A 188 9.43 5.55 -12.34
CA LEU A 188 9.76 6.97 -12.46
C LEU A 188 8.87 7.67 -13.48
N VAL A 189 8.67 7.08 -14.66
CA VAL A 189 7.81 7.61 -15.72
C VAL A 189 6.36 7.81 -15.24
N GLN A 190 5.85 6.93 -14.37
CA GLN A 190 4.51 7.12 -13.80
C GLN A 190 4.47 8.30 -12.81
N VAL A 191 5.48 8.43 -11.97
CA VAL A 191 5.58 9.52 -10.98
C VAL A 191 5.62 10.88 -11.69
N ILE A 192 6.52 11.04 -12.68
CA ILE A 192 6.71 12.32 -13.38
C ILE A 192 5.61 12.62 -14.41
N LYS A 193 4.66 11.72 -14.63
CA LYS A 193 3.57 11.91 -15.60
C LYS A 193 2.74 13.17 -15.32
N LYS A 194 2.62 13.56 -14.06
CA LYS A 194 1.88 14.76 -13.63
C LYS A 194 2.65 16.06 -13.83
N ILE A 195 3.95 15.97 -14.07
CA ILE A 195 4.78 17.15 -14.30
C ILE A 195 4.60 17.60 -15.74
N SER A 196 4.08 18.82 -15.96
CA SER A 196 3.64 19.31 -17.27
C SER A 196 4.74 19.32 -18.33
N PHE A 197 5.99 19.61 -17.95
CA PHE A 197 7.15 19.66 -18.84
C PHE A 197 7.87 18.31 -19.04
N SER A 198 7.48 17.26 -18.35
CA SER A 198 8.17 15.96 -18.37
C SER A 198 7.92 15.12 -19.62
N LYS A 199 7.14 15.61 -20.60
CA LYS A 199 6.72 14.79 -21.76
C LYS A 199 7.89 14.25 -22.57
N GLU A 200 8.87 15.09 -22.89
CA GLU A 200 10.05 14.68 -23.68
C GLU A 200 10.96 13.76 -22.87
N ILE A 201 11.20 14.07 -21.62
CA ILE A 201 11.99 13.25 -20.70
C ILE A 201 11.38 11.84 -20.55
N ARG A 202 10.07 11.76 -20.37
CA ARG A 202 9.36 10.44 -20.31
C ARG A 202 9.55 9.64 -21.60
N LYS A 203 9.51 10.31 -22.76
CA LYS A 203 9.75 9.68 -24.04
C LYS A 203 11.19 9.14 -24.15
N GLN A 204 12.18 9.93 -23.75
CA GLN A 204 13.59 9.53 -23.75
C GLN A 204 13.83 8.36 -22.78
N LEU A 205 13.27 8.37 -21.58
CA LEU A 205 13.34 7.28 -20.62
C LEU A 205 12.74 5.98 -21.16
N LEU A 206 11.58 6.04 -21.80
CA LEU A 206 10.94 4.87 -22.40
C LEU A 206 11.72 4.33 -23.61
N LEU A 207 12.33 5.19 -24.43
CA LEU A 207 13.22 4.80 -25.51
C LEU A 207 14.48 4.13 -24.96
N ASN A 208 15.04 4.63 -23.87
CA ASN A 208 16.18 4.06 -23.17
C ASN A 208 15.87 2.62 -22.72
N VAL A 209 14.72 2.42 -22.07
CA VAL A 209 14.23 1.07 -21.68
C VAL A 209 14.10 0.15 -22.88
N ARG A 210 13.51 0.63 -23.98
CA ARG A 210 13.26 -0.16 -25.19
C ARG A 210 14.54 -0.57 -25.91
N ASN A 211 15.52 0.35 -25.99
CA ASN A 211 16.76 0.17 -26.75
C ASN A 211 17.90 -0.37 -25.89
N ASN A 212 17.65 -0.62 -24.60
CA ASN A 212 18.67 -1.02 -23.63
C ASN A 212 19.90 -0.09 -23.60
N ASN A 213 19.69 1.20 -23.92
CA ASN A 213 20.69 2.25 -23.94
C ASN A 213 20.92 2.77 -22.52
N ARG A 214 22.17 2.96 -22.09
CA ARG A 214 22.52 3.30 -20.71
C ARG A 214 22.85 4.77 -20.46
N ASP A 215 22.47 5.66 -21.37
CA ASP A 215 22.72 7.09 -21.22
C ASP A 215 21.68 7.79 -20.27
N LEU A 216 21.44 7.15 -19.12
CA LEU A 216 20.50 7.65 -18.12
C LEU A 216 21.04 8.89 -17.40
N LYS A 217 22.37 9.00 -17.28
CA LYS A 217 22.98 10.08 -16.52
C LYS A 217 22.66 11.44 -17.15
N ASN A 218 22.82 11.56 -18.48
CA ASN A 218 22.51 12.80 -19.19
C ASN A 218 21.01 13.14 -19.11
N ILE A 219 20.13 12.13 -19.33
CA ILE A 219 18.67 12.33 -19.22
C ILE A 219 18.28 12.83 -17.82
N PHE A 220 18.91 12.31 -16.78
CA PHE A 220 18.64 12.73 -15.40
C PHE A 220 19.21 14.11 -15.08
N THR A 221 20.37 14.47 -15.64
CA THR A 221 20.95 15.82 -15.52
C THR A 221 20.03 16.86 -16.14
N ASP A 222 19.62 16.63 -17.39
CA ASP A 222 18.67 17.53 -18.10
C ASP A 222 17.35 17.70 -17.31
N PHE A 223 16.85 16.59 -16.73
CA PHE A 223 15.62 16.66 -15.94
C PHE A 223 15.79 17.45 -14.63
N GLN A 224 16.92 17.33 -13.97
CA GLN A 224 17.22 18.10 -12.75
C GLN A 224 17.35 19.60 -13.05
N GLU A 225 17.98 19.97 -14.17
CA GLU A 225 18.05 21.36 -14.61
C GLU A 225 16.67 21.94 -14.92
N ASP A 226 15.81 21.19 -15.61
CA ASP A 226 14.42 21.59 -15.88
C ASP A 226 13.61 21.77 -14.60
N LEU A 227 13.79 20.91 -13.59
CA LEU A 227 13.15 21.06 -12.29
C LEU A 227 13.58 22.35 -11.57
N LEU A 228 14.89 22.63 -11.54
CA LEU A 228 15.46 23.83 -10.91
C LEU A 228 14.97 25.12 -11.57
N LEU A 229 15.00 25.19 -12.89
CA LEU A 229 14.57 26.37 -13.65
C LEU A 229 13.09 26.72 -13.38
N LYS A 230 12.25 25.70 -13.18
CA LYS A 230 10.82 25.93 -12.97
C LYS A 230 10.43 26.14 -11.52
N SER A 231 11.19 25.62 -10.56
CA SER A 231 11.02 26.00 -9.15
C SER A 231 11.33 27.47 -8.90
N GLN A 232 12.31 28.04 -9.64
CA GLN A 232 12.63 29.47 -9.58
C GLN A 232 11.60 30.37 -10.28
N SER A 233 10.87 29.87 -11.28
CA SER A 233 9.85 30.67 -12.01
C SER A 233 8.48 30.68 -11.32
N GLN A 234 8.28 29.92 -10.25
CA GLN A 234 7.03 29.88 -9.46
C GLN A 234 7.10 30.64 -8.14
N ASN A 235 8.26 31.19 -7.77
CA ASN A 235 8.40 32.15 -6.66
C ASN A 235 8.44 33.57 -7.24
N PRO A 236 7.32 34.35 -7.20
CA PRO A 236 7.31 35.74 -7.53
C PRO A 236 7.98 36.60 -6.46
#